data_0cc061c3eb4c1c2951b2ff9c098376ca
#
_entry.id   0cc061c3eb4c1c2951b2ff9c098376ca
#
_cell.length_a   1.000
_cell.length_b   1.000
_cell.length_c   1.000
_cell.angle_alpha   90.00
_cell.angle_beta   90.00
_cell.angle_gamma   90.00
#
_symmetry.space_group_name_H-M   'P 1'
#
loop_
_entity.id
_entity.type
_entity.pdbx_description
1 polymer ?
#
loop_
_entity_poly.entity_id
_entity_poly.type
_entity_poly.pdbx_seq_one_letter_code
_entity_poly.pdbx_strand_id
1 'polypeptide(L)'
;MFADYLGKPDRALSISHYEVLADGYDASCKYIDEIRAAAIDALQLTEGDVVFDIACGTGKTLCEVAARIGAQGHAIGIEHSPEMAAIARRRVAVAQFEDRVTLLQSAVEEAEISHQANALLFCYTHDVLQSAQALENTFRHAKNGARVAVVGNRLQSWWWAAPLNLWVCWRGRRYLTTFRGFRRPWLGLLPYCPDLSIVKTFHLGTSYLAVGRVVRHAD
;
A
#
# COMPACT_ATOMS: atom_id res chain seq x y z
N MET A 1 2.50 -15.27 -22.19
CA MET A 1 1.45 -14.80 -21.27
C MET A 1 1.91 -14.74 -19.81
N PHE A 2 2.51 -15.76 -19.17
CA PHE A 2 3.06 -15.61 -17.80
C PHE A 2 4.45 -14.98 -17.75
N ALA A 3 5.26 -15.05 -18.80
CA ALA A 3 6.59 -14.46 -18.85
C ALA A 3 6.57 -12.92 -18.73
N ASP A 4 5.55 -12.28 -19.29
CA ASP A 4 5.39 -10.82 -19.29
C ASP A 4 5.16 -10.28 -17.87
N TYR A 5 4.58 -11.09 -16.97
CA TYR A 5 4.33 -10.72 -15.58
C TYR A 5 5.48 -11.00 -14.60
N LEU A 6 6.66 -11.42 -15.08
CA LEU A 6 7.85 -11.63 -14.25
C LEU A 6 8.86 -10.47 -14.36
N GLY A 7 8.53 -9.47 -15.16
CA GLY A 7 9.32 -8.26 -15.37
C GLY A 7 9.33 -7.30 -14.18
N LYS A 8 9.89 -6.12 -14.41
CA LYS A 8 9.76 -4.99 -13.48
C LYS A 8 8.32 -4.46 -13.51
N PRO A 9 7.87 -3.77 -12.45
CA PRO A 9 6.59 -3.06 -12.48
C PRO A 9 6.48 -2.14 -13.70
N ASP A 10 5.29 -2.11 -14.32
CA ASP A 10 4.99 -1.28 -15.47
C ASP A 10 3.95 -0.22 -15.10
N ARG A 11 4.40 1.04 -14.97
CA ARG A 11 3.57 2.16 -14.56
C ARG A 11 2.47 2.48 -15.58
N ALA A 12 2.78 2.42 -16.88
CA ALA A 12 1.79 2.73 -17.93
C ALA A 12 0.66 1.69 -17.94
N LEU A 13 1.03 0.41 -17.81
CA LEU A 13 0.06 -0.68 -17.69
C LEU A 13 -0.78 -0.55 -16.42
N SER A 14 -0.18 -0.16 -15.29
CA SER A 14 -0.90 0.08 -14.05
C SER A 14 -1.95 1.17 -14.21
N ILE A 15 -1.60 2.32 -14.77
CA ILE A 15 -2.53 3.42 -15.04
C ILE A 15 -3.69 2.93 -15.92
N SER A 16 -3.42 2.23 -17.02
CA SER A 16 -4.47 1.72 -17.90
C SER A 16 -5.42 0.72 -17.23
N HIS A 17 -4.92 -0.11 -16.30
CA HIS A 17 -5.77 -0.99 -15.49
C HIS A 17 -6.74 -0.19 -14.63
N TYR A 18 -6.25 0.84 -13.95
CA TYR A 18 -7.06 1.63 -13.02
C TYR A 18 -7.99 2.62 -13.71
N GLU A 19 -7.67 3.08 -14.93
CA GLU A 19 -8.60 3.84 -15.78
C GLU A 19 -9.93 3.08 -15.97
N VAL A 20 -9.85 1.77 -16.24
CA VAL A 20 -11.03 0.93 -16.46
C VAL A 20 -11.72 0.52 -15.15
N LEU A 21 -10.95 0.37 -14.07
CA LEU A 21 -11.45 -0.23 -12.83
C LEU A 21 -11.99 0.81 -11.84
N ALA A 22 -11.64 2.08 -11.97
CA ALA A 22 -11.84 3.10 -10.94
C ALA A 22 -13.29 3.19 -10.45
N ASP A 23 -14.27 3.25 -11.34
CA ASP A 23 -15.69 3.43 -10.99
C ASP A 23 -16.28 2.26 -10.16
N GLY A 24 -15.77 1.06 -10.35
CA GLY A 24 -16.22 -0.15 -9.64
C GLY A 24 -15.26 -0.69 -8.59
N TYR A 25 -14.13 -0.02 -8.39
CA TYR A 25 -13.02 -0.53 -7.61
C TYR A 25 -13.41 -0.89 -6.18
N ASP A 26 -14.02 0.03 -5.46
CA ASP A 26 -14.37 -0.17 -4.05
C ASP A 26 -15.37 -1.32 -3.86
N ALA A 27 -16.35 -1.45 -4.76
CA ALA A 27 -17.29 -2.56 -4.72
C ALA A 27 -16.59 -3.91 -4.98
N SER A 28 -15.67 -3.96 -5.94
CA SER A 28 -14.89 -5.15 -6.28
C SER A 28 -13.91 -5.58 -5.19
N CYS A 29 -13.49 -4.62 -4.33
CA CYS A 29 -12.52 -4.80 -3.27
C CYS A 29 -13.12 -4.82 -1.86
N LYS A 30 -14.44 -4.84 -1.72
CA LYS A 30 -15.12 -4.85 -0.41
C LYS A 30 -14.70 -6.02 0.50
N TYR A 31 -14.36 -7.16 -0.09
CA TYR A 31 -13.93 -8.36 0.64
C TYR A 31 -12.59 -8.20 1.39
N ILE A 32 -11.81 -7.14 1.11
CA ILE A 32 -10.57 -6.84 1.83
C ILE A 32 -10.71 -5.70 2.84
N ASP A 33 -11.90 -5.18 3.09
CA ASP A 33 -12.09 -4.06 4.00
C ASP A 33 -11.68 -4.39 5.44
N GLU A 34 -11.98 -5.61 5.91
CA GLU A 34 -11.51 -6.08 7.22
C GLU A 34 -9.98 -6.15 7.31
N ILE A 35 -9.31 -6.49 6.20
CA ILE A 35 -7.85 -6.56 6.13
C ILE A 35 -7.25 -5.15 6.17
N ARG A 36 -7.87 -4.20 5.47
CA ARG A 36 -7.50 -2.77 5.50
C ARG A 36 -7.62 -2.21 6.91
N ALA A 37 -8.76 -2.43 7.56
CA ALA A 37 -8.98 -2.02 8.94
C ALA A 37 -7.93 -2.61 9.89
N ALA A 38 -7.65 -3.91 9.78
CA ALA A 38 -6.63 -4.58 10.58
C ALA A 38 -5.22 -3.98 10.35
N ALA A 39 -4.90 -3.53 9.13
CA ALA A 39 -3.62 -2.88 8.85
C ALA A 39 -3.51 -1.51 9.52
N ILE A 40 -4.60 -0.72 9.49
CA ILE A 40 -4.64 0.58 10.15
C ILE A 40 -4.60 0.40 11.68
N ASP A 41 -5.32 -0.59 12.24
CA ASP A 41 -5.27 -0.92 13.67
C ASP A 41 -3.86 -1.31 14.12
N ALA A 42 -3.15 -2.08 13.30
CA ALA A 42 -1.79 -2.54 13.58
C ALA A 42 -0.76 -1.39 13.62
N LEU A 43 -1.04 -0.25 12.98
CA LEU A 43 -0.22 0.95 13.07
C LEU A 43 -0.32 1.63 14.43
N GLN A 44 -1.33 1.32 15.27
CA GLN A 44 -1.52 1.95 16.58
C GLN A 44 -1.41 3.49 16.50
N LEU A 45 -2.17 4.07 15.57
CA LEU A 45 -2.13 5.50 15.29
C LEU A 45 -2.56 6.30 16.52
N THR A 46 -1.91 7.43 16.74
CA THR A 46 -2.17 8.38 17.81
C THR A 46 -2.45 9.76 17.24
N GLU A 47 -3.11 10.60 18.03
CA GLU A 47 -3.36 12.00 17.65
C GLU A 47 -2.03 12.71 17.36
N GLY A 48 -1.99 13.49 16.28
CA GLY A 48 -0.80 14.21 15.85
C GLY A 48 0.17 13.40 14.99
N ASP A 49 -0.10 12.12 14.70
CA ASP A 49 0.74 11.35 13.80
C ASP A 49 0.74 11.91 12.36
N VAL A 50 1.89 11.86 11.72
CA VAL A 50 2.03 12.01 10.27
C VAL A 50 2.08 10.63 9.65
N VAL A 51 1.15 10.32 8.74
CA VAL A 51 1.01 8.99 8.15
C VAL A 51 1.08 9.06 6.63
N PHE A 52 1.86 8.18 6.02
CA PHE A 52 1.86 8.01 4.57
C PHE A 52 1.03 6.79 4.18
N ASP A 53 0.06 7.00 3.31
CA ASP A 53 -0.72 5.94 2.65
C ASP A 53 -0.19 5.80 1.21
N ILE A 54 0.63 4.77 1.01
CA ILE A 54 1.41 4.57 -0.21
C ILE A 54 0.57 3.87 -1.27
N ALA A 55 0.41 4.50 -2.45
CA ALA A 55 -0.53 4.12 -3.51
C ALA A 55 -1.95 3.98 -2.93
N CYS A 56 -2.47 5.08 -2.39
CA CYS A 56 -3.71 5.12 -1.60
C CYS A 56 -4.98 4.82 -2.40
N GLY A 57 -4.89 4.68 -3.73
CA GLY A 57 -6.01 4.36 -4.62
C GLY A 57 -7.16 5.36 -4.49
N THR A 58 -8.35 4.86 -4.22
CA THR A 58 -9.57 5.67 -4.03
C THR A 58 -9.61 6.46 -2.71
N GLY A 59 -8.55 6.42 -1.89
CA GLY A 59 -8.43 7.15 -0.63
C GLY A 59 -9.29 6.60 0.52
N LYS A 60 -9.76 5.36 0.43
CA LYS A 60 -10.58 4.76 1.49
C LYS A 60 -9.79 4.63 2.79
N THR A 61 -8.60 4.05 2.75
CA THR A 61 -7.67 3.95 3.88
C THR A 61 -7.17 5.31 4.34
N LEU A 62 -6.92 6.22 3.40
CA LEU A 62 -6.47 7.58 3.68
C LEU A 62 -7.45 8.36 4.57
N CYS A 63 -8.75 8.31 4.28
CA CYS A 63 -9.78 8.94 5.11
C CYS A 63 -9.92 8.27 6.49
N GLU A 64 -9.79 6.94 6.55
CA GLU A 64 -9.80 6.22 7.82
C GLU A 64 -8.61 6.58 8.72
N VAL A 65 -7.42 6.71 8.12
CA VAL A 65 -6.21 7.19 8.79
C VAL A 65 -6.42 8.61 9.30
N ALA A 66 -6.92 9.53 8.45
CA ALA A 66 -7.17 10.93 8.80
C ALA A 66 -8.13 11.08 10.01
N ALA A 67 -9.15 10.21 10.08
CA ALA A 67 -10.07 10.19 11.21
C ALA A 67 -9.38 9.77 12.53
N ARG A 68 -8.40 8.87 12.47
CA ARG A 68 -7.73 8.30 13.66
C ARG A 68 -6.62 9.19 14.23
N ILE A 69 -5.95 9.96 13.38
CA ILE A 69 -4.83 10.83 13.79
C ILE A 69 -5.29 12.18 14.35
N GLY A 70 -6.60 12.45 14.33
CA GLY A 70 -7.19 13.65 14.89
C GLY A 70 -6.84 14.95 14.14
N ALA A 71 -7.16 16.09 14.73
CA ALA A 71 -6.99 17.39 14.10
C ALA A 71 -5.53 17.87 14.04
N GLN A 72 -4.68 17.32 14.89
CA GLN A 72 -3.24 17.66 14.93
C GLN A 72 -2.39 16.79 14.01
N GLY A 73 -2.95 15.68 13.47
CA GLY A 73 -2.28 14.76 12.59
C GLY A 73 -2.37 15.18 11.12
N HIS A 74 -1.53 14.55 10.27
CA HIS A 74 -1.54 14.79 8.84
C HIS A 74 -1.38 13.48 8.07
N ALA A 75 -2.30 13.20 7.15
CA ALA A 75 -2.23 12.04 6.29
C ALA A 75 -1.80 12.45 4.88
N ILE A 76 -0.81 11.75 4.32
CA ILE A 76 -0.30 11.99 2.98
C ILE A 76 -0.58 10.76 2.14
N GLY A 77 -1.48 10.88 1.17
CA GLY A 77 -1.75 9.87 0.16
C GLY A 77 -0.92 10.12 -1.08
N ILE A 78 -0.30 9.07 -1.61
CA ILE A 78 0.42 9.12 -2.88
C ILE A 78 -0.29 8.19 -3.85
N GLU A 79 -0.72 8.72 -5.00
CA GLU A 79 -1.44 7.92 -6.01
C GLU A 79 -1.09 8.40 -7.41
N HIS A 80 -0.69 7.48 -8.28
CA HIS A 80 -0.27 7.84 -9.64
C HIS A 80 -1.40 7.85 -10.67
N SER A 81 -2.49 7.06 -10.46
CA SER A 81 -3.64 7.04 -11.38
C SER A 81 -4.46 8.32 -11.21
N PRO A 82 -4.68 9.09 -12.30
CA PRO A 82 -5.53 10.29 -12.26
C PRO A 82 -6.96 9.98 -11.80
N GLU A 83 -7.54 8.87 -12.25
CA GLU A 83 -8.92 8.45 -11.96
C GLU A 83 -9.06 8.11 -10.48
N MET A 84 -8.13 7.30 -9.94
CA MET A 84 -8.11 6.95 -8.52
C MET A 84 -7.90 8.19 -7.65
N ALA A 85 -6.95 9.05 -8.03
CA ALA A 85 -6.68 10.30 -7.32
C ALA A 85 -7.89 11.25 -7.33
N ALA A 86 -8.65 11.31 -8.44
CA ALA A 86 -9.89 12.11 -8.51
C ALA A 86 -10.96 11.59 -7.55
N ILE A 87 -11.11 10.26 -7.42
CA ILE A 87 -12.02 9.64 -6.46
C ILE A 87 -11.56 9.93 -5.02
N ALA A 88 -10.26 9.80 -4.76
CA ALA A 88 -9.68 10.08 -3.45
C ALA A 88 -9.91 11.54 -3.02
N ARG A 89 -9.66 12.52 -3.91
CA ARG A 89 -9.95 13.96 -3.63
C ARG A 89 -11.40 14.17 -3.26
N ARG A 90 -12.33 13.60 -4.05
CA ARG A 90 -13.76 13.72 -3.77
C ARG A 90 -14.12 13.12 -2.41
N ARG A 91 -13.52 11.97 -2.07
CA ARG A 91 -13.75 11.31 -0.77
C ARG A 91 -13.24 12.16 0.39
N VAL A 92 -12.05 12.73 0.26
CA VAL A 92 -11.46 13.63 1.26
C VAL A 92 -12.36 14.85 1.48
N ALA A 93 -12.86 15.46 0.39
CA ALA A 93 -13.76 16.61 0.46
C ALA A 93 -15.11 16.26 1.12
N VAL A 94 -15.72 15.13 0.77
CA VAL A 94 -16.97 14.65 1.41
C VAL A 94 -16.78 14.36 2.88
N ALA A 95 -15.61 13.86 3.27
CA ALA A 95 -15.26 13.61 4.67
C ALA A 95 -14.81 14.87 5.42
N GLN A 96 -14.68 16.01 4.74
CA GLN A 96 -14.20 17.28 5.31
C GLN A 96 -12.80 17.16 5.97
N PHE A 97 -11.86 16.49 5.27
CA PHE A 97 -10.51 16.26 5.75
C PHE A 97 -9.43 17.03 4.96
N GLU A 98 -9.82 18.03 4.14
CA GLU A 98 -8.89 18.80 3.29
C GLU A 98 -7.81 19.54 4.09
N ASP A 99 -8.10 19.88 5.33
CA ASP A 99 -7.17 20.55 6.24
C ASP A 99 -6.05 19.64 6.79
N ARG A 100 -6.26 18.33 6.77
CA ARG A 100 -5.35 17.33 7.36
C ARG A 100 -4.93 16.21 6.40
N VAL A 101 -5.33 16.30 5.14
CA VAL A 101 -4.96 15.33 4.11
C VAL A 101 -4.30 16.05 2.95
N THR A 102 -3.10 15.60 2.58
CA THR A 102 -2.45 15.97 1.32
C THR A 102 -2.49 14.78 0.38
N LEU A 103 -3.01 14.98 -0.83
CA LEU A 103 -2.98 13.96 -1.88
C LEU A 103 -1.99 14.37 -2.97
N LEU A 104 -0.90 13.62 -3.09
CA LEU A 104 0.11 13.76 -4.13
C LEU A 104 -0.26 12.86 -5.31
N GLN A 105 -0.65 13.48 -6.43
CA GLN A 105 -0.89 12.74 -7.67
C GLN A 105 0.44 12.57 -8.41
N SER A 106 1.18 11.55 -8.04
CA SER A 106 2.52 11.25 -8.56
C SER A 106 2.83 9.77 -8.41
N ALA A 107 3.78 9.27 -9.16
CA ALA A 107 4.40 8.00 -8.82
C ALA A 107 5.18 8.14 -7.51
N VAL A 108 5.23 7.05 -6.73
CA VAL A 108 5.91 7.03 -5.42
C VAL A 108 7.41 7.37 -5.58
N GLU A 109 8.01 6.93 -6.68
CA GLU A 109 9.42 7.20 -7.05
C GLU A 109 9.74 8.68 -7.18
N GLU A 110 8.76 9.48 -7.61
CA GLU A 110 8.92 10.89 -8.01
C GLU A 110 8.20 11.85 -7.06
N ALA A 111 7.47 11.31 -6.07
CA ALA A 111 6.67 12.12 -5.16
C ALA A 111 7.54 13.07 -4.33
N GLU A 112 7.21 14.37 -4.39
CA GLU A 112 7.84 15.39 -3.56
C GLU A 112 7.18 15.44 -2.20
N ILE A 113 7.78 14.76 -1.23
CA ILE A 113 7.25 14.61 0.12
C ILE A 113 7.91 15.63 1.04
N SER A 114 7.12 16.53 1.64
CA SER A 114 7.61 17.60 2.51
C SER A 114 7.62 17.27 4.00
N HIS A 115 7.06 16.13 4.40
CA HIS A 115 6.89 15.72 5.79
C HIS A 115 7.73 14.49 6.13
N GLN A 116 7.88 14.24 7.44
CA GLN A 116 8.48 13.02 7.97
C GLN A 116 7.42 12.17 8.66
N ALA A 117 7.25 10.93 8.18
CA ALA A 117 6.19 10.04 8.65
C ALA A 117 6.50 9.42 10.02
N ASN A 118 5.48 9.36 10.87
CA ASN A 118 5.44 8.54 12.08
C ASN A 118 4.97 7.11 11.79
N ALA A 119 4.20 6.94 10.69
CA ALA A 119 3.71 5.64 10.25
C ALA A 119 3.59 5.55 8.72
N LEU A 120 3.76 4.35 8.19
CA LEU A 120 3.69 4.02 6.77
C LEU A 120 2.69 2.89 6.57
N LEU A 121 1.72 3.09 5.67
CA LEU A 121 0.74 2.08 5.26
C LEU A 121 0.99 1.67 3.82
N PHE A 122 1.19 0.38 3.61
CA PHE A 122 1.24 -0.25 2.28
C PHE A 122 0.06 -1.21 2.16
N CYS A 123 -0.96 -0.82 1.41
CA CYS A 123 -2.19 -1.57 1.32
C CYS A 123 -2.45 -2.08 -0.10
N TYR A 124 -2.10 -3.35 -0.36
CA TYR A 124 -2.19 -4.00 -1.68
C TYR A 124 -1.37 -3.32 -2.78
N THR A 125 -0.18 -2.84 -2.43
CA THR A 125 0.72 -2.05 -3.27
C THR A 125 1.90 -2.89 -3.79
N HIS A 126 1.63 -4.09 -4.30
CA HIS A 126 2.68 -5.04 -4.67
C HIS A 126 3.73 -4.45 -5.63
N ASP A 127 3.29 -3.73 -6.67
CA ASP A 127 4.20 -3.17 -7.67
C ASP A 127 5.16 -2.15 -7.05
N VAL A 128 4.68 -1.33 -6.10
CA VAL A 128 5.52 -0.39 -5.32
C VAL A 128 6.55 -1.14 -4.49
N LEU A 129 6.16 -2.26 -3.84
CA LEU A 129 7.08 -3.08 -3.05
C LEU A 129 8.19 -3.73 -3.89
N GLN A 130 8.05 -3.81 -5.22
CA GLN A 130 9.06 -4.30 -6.15
C GLN A 130 9.90 -3.18 -6.77
N SER A 131 9.64 -1.91 -6.45
CA SER A 131 10.39 -0.74 -6.92
C SER A 131 11.35 -0.26 -5.83
N ALA A 132 12.64 -0.50 -6.01
CA ALA A 132 13.66 -0.04 -5.06
C ALA A 132 13.65 1.49 -4.91
N GLN A 133 13.43 2.23 -6.01
CA GLN A 133 13.38 3.69 -6.02
C GLN A 133 12.15 4.21 -5.25
N ALA A 134 10.99 3.56 -5.37
CA ALA A 134 9.80 3.92 -4.60
C ALA A 134 10.03 3.72 -3.10
N LEU A 135 10.63 2.59 -2.71
CA LEU A 135 10.95 2.32 -1.32
C LEU A 135 11.99 3.32 -0.79
N GLU A 136 13.05 3.59 -1.53
CA GLU A 136 14.06 4.58 -1.15
C GLU A 136 13.42 5.96 -0.92
N ASN A 137 12.59 6.45 -1.85
CA ASN A 137 11.92 7.74 -1.70
C ASN A 137 10.99 7.75 -0.48
N THR A 138 10.22 6.68 -0.26
CA THR A 138 9.32 6.56 0.90
C THR A 138 10.09 6.58 2.22
N PHE A 139 11.11 5.72 2.36
CA PHE A 139 11.84 5.56 3.62
C PHE A 139 12.79 6.70 3.94
N ARG A 140 13.24 7.46 2.94
CA ARG A 140 13.98 8.72 3.14
C ARG A 140 13.17 9.71 3.98
N HIS A 141 11.85 9.69 3.84
CA HIS A 141 10.92 10.58 4.55
C HIS A 141 10.23 9.90 5.76
N ALA A 142 10.72 8.75 6.22
CA ALA A 142 10.23 8.11 7.43
C ALA A 142 11.13 8.44 8.63
N LYS A 143 10.54 8.70 9.79
CA LYS A 143 11.30 8.86 11.05
C LYS A 143 11.91 7.53 11.48
N ASN A 144 13.05 7.57 12.19
CA ASN A 144 13.54 6.38 12.88
C ASN A 144 12.48 5.90 13.89
N GLY A 145 12.21 4.60 13.94
CA GLY A 145 11.14 4.02 14.75
C GLY A 145 9.73 4.19 14.16
N ALA A 146 9.54 4.80 12.97
CA ALA A 146 8.25 4.89 12.31
C ALA A 146 7.62 3.50 12.16
N ARG A 147 6.33 3.40 12.44
CA ARG A 147 5.57 2.14 12.36
C ARG A 147 5.23 1.83 10.91
N VAL A 148 5.36 0.58 10.53
CA VAL A 148 5.07 0.10 9.18
C VAL A 148 4.02 -1.00 9.25
N ALA A 149 2.94 -0.87 8.47
CA ALA A 149 1.99 -1.94 8.23
C ALA A 149 1.88 -2.22 6.74
N VAL A 150 1.96 -3.48 6.40
CA VAL A 150 1.91 -3.95 5.01
C VAL A 150 0.89 -5.04 4.88
N VAL A 151 -0.10 -4.85 4.02
CA VAL A 151 -1.06 -5.89 3.64
C VAL A 151 -1.04 -6.13 2.15
N GLY A 152 -1.18 -7.37 1.76
CA GLY A 152 -1.21 -7.75 0.35
C GLY A 152 -1.45 -9.23 0.16
N ASN A 153 -1.40 -9.65 -1.09
CA ASN A 153 -1.49 -11.06 -1.45
C ASN A 153 -0.11 -11.67 -1.59
N ARG A 154 -0.03 -13.00 -1.38
CA ARG A 154 1.16 -13.81 -1.59
C ARG A 154 0.79 -15.18 -2.15
N LEU A 155 1.74 -15.83 -2.83
CA LEU A 155 1.61 -17.25 -3.19
C LEU A 155 2.01 -18.16 -2.04
N GLN A 156 1.31 -19.29 -1.94
CA GLN A 156 1.62 -20.33 -0.98
C GLN A 156 2.72 -21.26 -1.51
N SER A 157 3.56 -21.76 -0.62
CA SER A 157 4.69 -22.64 -1.00
C SER A 157 4.34 -24.14 -0.97
N TRP A 158 3.16 -24.51 -0.47
CA TRP A 158 2.78 -25.94 -0.41
C TRP A 158 2.52 -26.48 -1.81
N TRP A 159 2.89 -27.71 -2.05
CA TRP A 159 2.76 -28.34 -3.37
C TRP A 159 1.30 -28.44 -3.84
N TRP A 160 0.33 -28.62 -2.95
CA TRP A 160 -1.10 -28.70 -3.24
C TRP A 160 -1.80 -27.35 -3.31
N ALA A 161 -1.09 -26.25 -3.10
CA ALA A 161 -1.63 -24.89 -3.27
C ALA A 161 -1.68 -24.40 -4.73
N ALA A 162 -1.27 -25.22 -5.69
CA ALA A 162 -1.25 -24.83 -7.10
C ALA A 162 -2.58 -24.25 -7.62
N PRO A 163 -3.76 -24.87 -7.37
CA PRO A 163 -5.04 -24.29 -7.80
C PRO A 163 -5.33 -22.94 -7.15
N LEU A 164 -5.02 -22.80 -5.86
CA LEU A 164 -5.21 -21.56 -5.10
C LEU A 164 -4.29 -20.46 -5.63
N ASN A 165 -3.02 -20.76 -5.89
CA ASN A 165 -2.06 -19.85 -6.45
C ASN A 165 -2.48 -19.39 -7.87
N LEU A 166 -2.96 -20.30 -8.70
CA LEU A 166 -3.50 -19.99 -10.02
C LEU A 166 -4.68 -19.03 -9.94
N TRP A 167 -5.59 -19.25 -8.99
CA TRP A 167 -6.73 -18.37 -8.77
C TRP A 167 -6.26 -16.98 -8.30
N VAL A 168 -5.30 -16.89 -7.37
CA VAL A 168 -4.72 -15.63 -6.90
C VAL A 168 -4.07 -14.87 -8.06
N CYS A 169 -3.30 -15.54 -8.90
CA CYS A 169 -2.69 -14.92 -10.08
C CYS A 169 -3.73 -14.47 -11.10
N TRP A 170 -4.73 -15.32 -11.38
CA TRP A 170 -5.80 -14.99 -12.33
C TRP A 170 -6.60 -13.76 -11.86
N ARG A 171 -6.93 -13.68 -10.57
CA ARG A 171 -7.63 -12.54 -10.00
C ARG A 171 -6.72 -11.31 -9.92
N GLY A 172 -5.46 -11.50 -9.54
CA GLY A 172 -4.47 -10.42 -9.35
C GLY A 172 -4.10 -9.70 -10.63
N ARG A 173 -4.13 -10.38 -11.80
CA ARG A 173 -3.73 -9.79 -13.09
C ARG A 173 -4.47 -8.51 -13.50
N ARG A 174 -5.62 -8.23 -12.87
CA ARG A 174 -6.39 -7.00 -13.13
C ARG A 174 -5.81 -5.79 -12.40
N TYR A 175 -5.02 -6.01 -11.36
CA TYR A 175 -4.56 -4.98 -10.43
C TYR A 175 -3.03 -4.86 -10.41
N LEU A 176 -2.33 -5.90 -10.85
CA LEU A 176 -0.88 -6.01 -10.78
C LEU A 176 -0.27 -6.01 -12.17
N THR A 177 0.90 -5.41 -12.29
CA THR A 177 1.69 -5.43 -13.52
C THR A 177 2.82 -6.46 -13.45
N THR A 178 3.15 -6.95 -12.25
CA THR A 178 4.16 -7.98 -12.06
C THR A 178 3.78 -8.96 -10.94
N PHE A 179 4.19 -10.22 -11.10
CA PHE A 179 4.18 -11.25 -10.06
C PHE A 179 5.58 -11.57 -9.52
N ARG A 180 6.57 -10.76 -9.90
CA ARG A 180 7.92 -10.91 -9.36
C ARG A 180 7.86 -10.77 -7.84
N GLY A 181 8.56 -11.66 -7.11
CA GLY A 181 8.60 -11.61 -5.64
C GLY A 181 7.28 -11.98 -4.93
N PHE A 182 6.23 -12.42 -5.64
CA PHE A 182 4.89 -12.62 -5.08
C PHE A 182 4.78 -13.74 -4.02
N ARG A 183 5.83 -14.51 -3.81
CA ARG A 183 5.94 -15.45 -2.66
C ARG A 183 6.28 -14.74 -1.35
N ARG A 184 7.09 -13.67 -1.43
CA ARG A 184 7.52 -12.87 -0.29
C ARG A 184 7.55 -11.39 -0.69
N PRO A 185 6.38 -10.76 -0.92
CA PRO A 185 6.30 -9.41 -1.48
C PRO A 185 7.02 -8.34 -0.64
N TRP A 186 7.13 -8.58 0.65
CA TRP A 186 7.72 -7.67 1.64
C TRP A 186 9.25 -7.67 1.71
N LEU A 187 9.94 -8.53 0.93
CA LEU A 187 11.41 -8.64 1.03
C LEU A 187 12.15 -7.33 0.79
N GLY A 188 11.62 -6.48 -0.10
CA GLY A 188 12.18 -5.14 -0.35
C GLY A 188 12.16 -4.20 0.85
N LEU A 189 11.34 -4.49 1.87
CA LEU A 189 11.23 -3.68 3.08
C LEU A 189 12.24 -4.03 4.16
N LEU A 190 12.83 -5.23 4.14
CA LEU A 190 13.73 -5.70 5.19
C LEU A 190 14.97 -4.82 5.40
N PRO A 191 15.56 -4.17 4.38
CA PRO A 191 16.66 -3.24 4.60
C PRO A 191 16.27 -2.02 5.44
N TYR A 192 14.99 -1.64 5.42
CA TYR A 192 14.45 -0.49 6.16
C TYR A 192 13.76 -0.88 7.47
N CYS A 193 13.24 -2.10 7.55
CA CYS A 193 12.49 -2.64 8.68
C CYS A 193 12.97 -4.06 8.96
N PRO A 194 14.12 -4.24 9.62
CA PRO A 194 14.70 -5.57 9.87
C PRO A 194 13.82 -6.48 10.73
N ASP A 195 12.96 -5.90 11.58
CA ASP A 195 12.03 -6.58 12.47
C ASP A 195 10.68 -6.93 11.81
N LEU A 196 10.51 -6.60 10.50
CA LEU A 196 9.25 -6.81 9.80
C LEU A 196 8.84 -8.28 9.85
N SER A 197 7.68 -8.55 10.42
CA SER A 197 7.16 -9.90 10.61
C SER A 197 5.68 -10.00 10.28
N ILE A 198 5.25 -11.18 9.79
CA ILE A 198 3.83 -11.44 9.54
C ILE A 198 3.15 -11.72 10.87
N VAL A 199 2.18 -10.88 11.23
CA VAL A 199 1.40 -11.00 12.47
C VAL A 199 0.04 -11.65 12.27
N LYS A 200 -0.50 -11.60 11.03
CA LYS A 200 -1.79 -12.20 10.71
C LYS A 200 -1.86 -12.64 9.24
N THR A 201 -2.61 -13.68 8.98
CA THR A 201 -2.91 -14.13 7.62
C THR A 201 -4.41 -14.31 7.44
N PHE A 202 -4.87 -14.14 6.20
CA PHE A 202 -6.27 -14.21 5.81
C PHE A 202 -6.41 -15.09 4.55
N HIS A 203 -7.64 -15.49 4.20
CA HIS A 203 -7.94 -16.19 2.96
C HIS A 203 -7.02 -17.41 2.72
N LEU A 204 -6.98 -18.34 3.66
CA LEU A 204 -6.10 -19.52 3.61
C LEU A 204 -4.62 -19.16 3.46
N GLY A 205 -4.20 -18.02 4.02
CA GLY A 205 -2.83 -17.55 4.00
C GLY A 205 -2.41 -16.84 2.70
N THR A 206 -3.30 -16.64 1.72
CA THR A 206 -3.00 -15.92 0.49
C THR A 206 -2.97 -14.41 0.66
N SER A 207 -3.55 -13.89 1.73
CA SER A 207 -3.36 -12.50 2.15
C SER A 207 -2.62 -12.47 3.49
N TYR A 208 -1.78 -11.45 3.67
CA TYR A 208 -0.96 -11.28 4.87
C TYR A 208 -1.05 -9.86 5.41
N LEU A 209 -0.84 -9.72 6.71
CA LEU A 209 -0.53 -8.48 7.40
C LEU A 209 0.84 -8.65 8.04
N ALA A 210 1.79 -7.81 7.66
CA ALA A 210 3.09 -7.69 8.28
C ALA A 210 3.26 -6.33 8.93
N VAL A 211 3.97 -6.29 10.05
CA VAL A 211 4.29 -5.06 10.78
C VAL A 211 5.76 -5.01 11.13
N GLY A 212 6.29 -3.80 11.26
CA GLY A 212 7.68 -3.56 11.65
C GLY A 212 7.91 -2.09 11.99
N ARG A 213 9.16 -1.77 12.30
CA ARG A 213 9.60 -0.40 12.58
C ARG A 213 10.78 -0.04 11.70
N VAL A 214 10.78 1.22 11.27
CA VAL A 214 11.89 1.77 10.49
C VAL A 214 13.14 1.85 11.36
N VAL A 215 14.23 1.30 10.87
CA VAL A 215 15.57 1.45 11.45
C VAL A 215 16.41 2.26 10.46
N ARG A 216 16.78 3.48 10.84
CA ARG A 216 17.78 4.26 10.09
C ARG A 216 19.15 3.88 10.57
N HIS A 217 19.98 3.41 9.67
CA HIS A 217 21.40 3.35 9.93
C HIS A 217 21.92 4.80 10.02
N ALA A 218 22.62 5.12 11.10
CA ALA A 218 23.33 6.40 11.17
C ALA A 218 24.41 6.38 10.08
N ASP A 219 24.37 7.38 9.20
CA ASP A 219 25.44 7.66 8.24
C ASP A 219 26.74 8.06 8.97
#